data_0b8d81c709a3fad3d718c2b56c45df1c
#
_entry.id   0b8d81c709a3fad3d718c2b56c45df1c
#
_cell.length_a   1.000
_cell.length_b   1.000
_cell.length_c   1.000
_cell.angle_alpha   90.00
_cell.angle_beta   90.00
_cell.angle_gamma   90.00
#
_symmetry.space_group_name_H-M   'P 1'
#
loop_
_entity.id
_entity.type
_entity.pdbx_description
1 polymer ?
#
loop_
_entity_poly.entity_id
_entity_poly.type
_entity_poly.pdbx_seq_one_letter_code
_entity_poly.pdbx_strand_id
1 'polypeptide(L)'
;DEVETSVSGDYDLSAAGEYALSYVAKDASGNEATENFKLIVKEKEKPTTEVPSSGESQIVGTTSKGYTIEQINGLYYIDGILIANKSYTLPSSYNPGGLLDSFQNAFSTMQSAAANEGISLSVISGYRSYSRQNTIYNNYVSRDGKAKADTYSARAGHSEHQTGLAADINSLSQSFKNTKEGQWLNEHCSEYGFIIRYPEGKESITGYIFEPWHIRYVGKELASALYNNGDWITLEEYFGITSQYS
;
A
#
# COMPACT_ATOMS: atom_id res chain seq x y z
N ASP A 1 0.02 -46.39 5.83
CA ASP A 1 1.27 -46.59 5.10
C ASP A 1 1.87 -45.19 4.86
N GLU A 2 3.17 -45.06 5.17
CA GLU A 2 3.87 -43.79 4.98
C GLU A 2 4.17 -43.62 3.49
N VAL A 3 3.82 -42.46 2.92
CA VAL A 3 4.04 -42.12 1.51
C VAL A 3 5.05 -40.98 1.45
N GLU A 4 6.17 -41.18 0.81
CA GLU A 4 7.14 -40.12 0.52
C GLU A 4 6.70 -39.34 -0.72
N THR A 5 6.78 -38.01 -0.64
CA THR A 5 6.40 -37.13 -1.75
C THR A 5 7.54 -36.19 -2.11
N SER A 6 7.74 -35.95 -3.40
CA SER A 6 8.74 -35.03 -3.91
C SER A 6 8.26 -34.29 -5.16
N VAL A 7 8.85 -33.14 -5.44
CA VAL A 7 8.67 -32.39 -6.69
C VAL A 7 9.96 -32.51 -7.50
N SER A 8 9.84 -32.90 -8.76
CA SER A 8 10.94 -33.06 -9.72
C SER A 8 10.77 -32.08 -10.89
N GLY A 9 11.86 -31.56 -11.39
CA GLY A 9 11.94 -30.62 -12.51
C GLY A 9 12.75 -29.36 -12.13
N ASP A 10 13.27 -28.69 -13.15
CA ASP A 10 14.03 -27.44 -12.97
C ASP A 10 13.05 -26.26 -12.98
N TYR A 11 13.20 -25.35 -12.00
CA TYR A 11 12.43 -24.12 -11.96
C TYR A 11 13.26 -22.99 -11.32
N ASP A 12 12.94 -21.76 -11.74
CA ASP A 12 13.53 -20.55 -11.19
C ASP A 12 12.41 -19.58 -10.77
N LEU A 13 12.23 -19.41 -9.47
CA LEU A 13 11.22 -18.49 -8.91
C LEU A 13 11.57 -17.01 -9.14
N SER A 14 12.80 -16.70 -9.53
CA SER A 14 13.23 -15.34 -9.84
C SER A 14 13.04 -14.94 -11.31
N ALA A 15 12.77 -15.91 -12.19
CA ALA A 15 12.56 -15.70 -13.61
C ALA A 15 11.11 -16.02 -14.00
N ALA A 16 10.42 -15.05 -14.59
CA ALA A 16 9.08 -15.27 -15.14
C ALA A 16 9.12 -16.31 -16.25
N GLY A 17 8.21 -17.29 -16.18
CA GLY A 17 8.19 -18.39 -17.15
C GLY A 17 7.21 -19.49 -16.79
N GLU A 18 7.09 -20.47 -17.66
CA GLU A 18 6.32 -21.69 -17.45
C GLU A 18 7.29 -22.86 -17.26
N TYR A 19 7.22 -23.53 -16.12
CA TYR A 19 8.07 -24.64 -15.75
C TYR A 19 7.23 -25.92 -15.69
N ALA A 20 7.65 -26.97 -16.38
CA ALA A 20 7.02 -28.29 -16.31
C ALA A 20 7.62 -29.06 -15.13
N LEU A 21 6.80 -29.39 -14.16
CA LEU A 21 7.19 -30.14 -12.95
C LEU A 21 6.37 -31.41 -12.83
N SER A 22 6.92 -32.37 -12.07
CA SER A 22 6.24 -33.62 -11.76
C SER A 22 6.18 -33.78 -10.22
N TYR A 23 5.00 -34.07 -9.71
CA TYR A 23 4.81 -34.52 -8.34
C TYR A 23 4.93 -36.04 -8.29
N VAL A 24 5.83 -36.56 -7.49
CA VAL A 24 6.09 -37.98 -7.35
C VAL A 24 5.74 -38.43 -5.95
N ALA A 25 4.89 -39.45 -5.84
CA ALA A 25 4.55 -40.10 -4.58
C ALA A 25 5.03 -41.56 -4.61
N LYS A 26 5.73 -41.99 -3.55
CA LYS A 26 6.26 -43.34 -3.43
C LYS A 26 5.83 -43.98 -2.12
N ASP A 27 5.26 -45.18 -2.18
CA ASP A 27 4.88 -45.94 -1.00
C ASP A 27 6.06 -46.76 -0.42
N ALA A 28 5.87 -47.28 0.76
CA ALA A 28 6.88 -48.13 1.45
C ALA A 28 7.19 -49.44 0.69
N SER A 29 6.37 -49.83 -0.27
CA SER A 29 6.54 -51.02 -1.14
C SER A 29 7.29 -50.69 -2.42
N GLY A 30 7.61 -49.41 -2.65
CA GLY A 30 8.33 -48.95 -3.84
C GLY A 30 7.46 -48.64 -5.03
N ASN A 31 6.12 -48.69 -4.91
CA ASN A 31 5.23 -48.22 -5.98
C ASN A 31 5.27 -46.71 -6.10
N GLU A 32 5.36 -46.21 -7.33
CA GLU A 32 5.41 -44.78 -7.63
C GLU A 32 4.20 -44.33 -8.43
N ALA A 33 3.64 -43.19 -8.06
CA ALA A 33 2.66 -42.46 -8.82
C ALA A 33 3.22 -41.09 -9.19
N THR A 34 3.08 -40.67 -10.44
CA THR A 34 3.60 -39.39 -10.93
C THR A 34 2.47 -38.60 -11.57
N GLU A 35 2.36 -37.32 -11.18
CA GLU A 35 1.46 -36.35 -11.81
C GLU A 35 2.23 -35.13 -12.30
N ASN A 36 2.01 -34.76 -13.56
CA ASN A 36 2.67 -33.62 -14.17
C ASN A 36 1.82 -32.37 -13.99
N PHE A 37 2.46 -31.27 -13.62
CA PHE A 37 1.82 -29.96 -13.50
C PHE A 37 2.70 -28.86 -14.07
N LYS A 38 2.11 -27.72 -14.32
CA LYS A 38 2.81 -26.54 -14.80
C LYS A 38 2.87 -25.50 -13.70
N LEU A 39 4.09 -25.13 -13.29
CA LEU A 39 4.34 -23.97 -12.46
C LEU A 39 4.46 -22.74 -13.36
N ILE A 40 3.63 -21.73 -13.13
CA ILE A 40 3.70 -20.44 -13.83
C ILE A 40 4.29 -19.42 -12.88
N VAL A 41 5.54 -19.02 -13.13
CA VAL A 41 6.16 -17.87 -12.47
C VAL A 41 5.82 -16.65 -13.30
N LYS A 42 5.02 -15.76 -12.74
CA LYS A 42 4.67 -14.49 -13.39
C LYS A 42 5.74 -13.45 -13.12
N GLU A 43 6.01 -12.60 -14.11
CA GLU A 43 6.80 -11.40 -13.87
C GLU A 43 6.14 -10.58 -12.76
N LYS A 44 6.94 -10.07 -11.83
CA LYS A 44 6.44 -9.20 -10.77
C LYS A 44 5.75 -8.00 -11.42
N GLU A 45 4.44 -7.94 -11.34
CA GLU A 45 3.71 -6.77 -11.81
C GLU A 45 4.23 -5.57 -11.02
N LYS A 46 4.94 -4.66 -11.68
CA LYS A 46 5.27 -3.38 -11.06
C LYS A 46 3.94 -2.77 -10.61
N PRO A 47 3.83 -2.36 -9.34
CA PRO A 47 2.62 -1.70 -8.87
C PRO A 47 2.34 -0.55 -9.82
N THR A 48 1.21 -0.60 -10.50
CA THR A 48 0.79 0.45 -11.44
C THR A 48 0.22 1.61 -10.62
N THR A 49 1.08 2.24 -9.82
CA THR A 49 0.90 3.65 -9.55
C THR A 49 1.26 4.32 -10.87
N GLU A 50 0.35 5.11 -11.44
CA GLU A 50 0.55 5.73 -12.73
C GLU A 50 1.83 6.58 -12.71
N VAL A 51 2.97 5.92 -13.03
CA VAL A 51 4.23 6.63 -13.21
C VAL A 51 4.06 7.44 -14.49
N PRO A 52 4.25 8.76 -14.47
CA PRO A 52 4.16 9.58 -15.67
C PRO A 52 5.03 8.99 -16.77
N SER A 53 4.44 8.68 -17.91
CA SER A 53 5.13 8.08 -19.06
C SER A 53 6.13 9.02 -19.75
N SER A 54 6.23 10.27 -19.28
CA SER A 54 7.13 11.30 -19.82
C SER A 54 7.67 12.19 -18.70
N GLY A 55 8.97 12.16 -18.51
CA GLY A 55 9.74 12.97 -17.57
C GLY A 55 11.15 12.41 -17.42
N GLU A 56 12.13 13.26 -17.12
CA GLU A 56 13.48 12.79 -16.77
C GLU A 56 13.39 12.08 -15.42
N SER A 57 13.66 10.77 -15.42
CA SER A 57 13.85 10.00 -14.19
C SER A 57 15.27 10.21 -13.69
N GLN A 58 15.42 10.55 -12.43
CA GLN A 58 16.68 10.78 -11.77
C GLN A 58 16.78 9.90 -10.52
N ILE A 59 17.84 9.10 -10.41
CA ILE A 59 18.15 8.42 -9.15
C ILE A 59 18.71 9.47 -8.19
N VAL A 60 17.99 9.71 -7.08
CA VAL A 60 18.36 10.72 -6.08
C VAL A 60 18.89 10.14 -4.78
N GLY A 61 18.87 8.82 -4.65
CA GLY A 61 19.40 8.14 -3.46
C GLY A 61 19.05 6.66 -3.40
N THR A 62 19.37 6.09 -2.24
CA THR A 62 19.06 4.70 -1.89
C THR A 62 18.57 4.67 -0.45
N THR A 63 17.54 3.89 -0.16
CA THR A 63 17.02 3.71 1.19
C THR A 63 17.95 2.88 2.07
N SER A 64 17.74 2.84 3.39
CA SER A 64 18.52 2.02 4.31
C SER A 64 18.41 0.51 4.04
N LYS A 65 17.39 0.09 3.28
CA LYS A 65 17.16 -1.30 2.87
C LYS A 65 17.60 -1.58 1.43
N GLY A 66 18.27 -0.64 0.77
CA GLY A 66 18.84 -0.84 -0.57
C GLY A 66 17.90 -0.55 -1.75
N TYR A 67 16.67 -0.09 -1.50
CA TYR A 67 15.77 0.33 -2.58
C TYR A 67 16.24 1.65 -3.20
N THR A 68 16.18 1.73 -4.52
CA THR A 68 16.46 2.98 -5.25
C THR A 68 15.36 4.01 -5.03
N ILE A 69 15.75 5.26 -4.79
CA ILE A 69 14.83 6.40 -4.74
C ILE A 69 14.94 7.13 -6.08
N GLU A 70 13.87 7.08 -6.85
CA GLU A 70 13.74 7.78 -8.12
C GLU A 70 12.94 9.07 -7.95
N GLN A 71 13.34 10.13 -8.66
CA GLN A 71 12.55 11.34 -8.76
C GLN A 71 12.14 11.57 -10.21
N ILE A 72 10.82 11.70 -10.45
CA ILE A 72 10.23 11.96 -11.76
C ILE A 72 9.32 13.17 -11.62
N ASN A 73 9.62 14.25 -12.34
CA ASN A 73 8.84 15.51 -12.25
C ASN A 73 8.68 16.04 -10.82
N GLY A 74 9.68 15.85 -9.96
CA GLY A 74 9.64 16.25 -8.56
C GLY A 74 8.87 15.32 -7.63
N LEU A 75 8.36 14.19 -8.13
CA LEU A 75 7.70 13.14 -7.36
C LEU A 75 8.70 12.04 -7.00
N TYR A 76 8.66 11.55 -5.77
CA TYR A 76 9.55 10.49 -5.29
C TYR A 76 8.90 9.12 -5.42
N TYR A 77 9.59 8.20 -6.07
CA TYR A 77 9.17 6.81 -6.24
C TYR A 77 10.20 5.87 -5.62
N ILE A 78 9.72 4.83 -4.95
CA ILE A 78 10.54 3.72 -4.43
C ILE A 78 9.88 2.43 -4.89
N ASP A 79 10.60 1.62 -5.67
CA ASP A 79 10.08 0.40 -6.32
C ASP A 79 8.73 0.64 -7.04
N GLY A 80 8.62 1.78 -7.74
CA GLY A 80 7.40 2.19 -8.47
C GLY A 80 6.28 2.77 -7.60
N ILE A 81 6.44 2.81 -6.28
CA ILE A 81 5.46 3.39 -5.35
C ILE A 81 5.72 4.87 -5.16
N LEU A 82 4.73 5.71 -5.46
CA LEU A 82 4.78 7.15 -5.17
C LEU A 82 4.77 7.37 -3.65
N ILE A 83 5.79 8.01 -3.12
CA ILE A 83 5.92 8.30 -1.69
C ILE A 83 5.56 9.76 -1.40
N ALA A 84 4.67 9.96 -0.42
CA ALA A 84 4.37 11.25 0.17
C ALA A 84 4.27 11.08 1.69
N ASN A 85 5.18 11.70 2.41
CA ASN A 85 5.18 11.72 3.87
C ASN A 85 5.93 12.97 4.38
N LYS A 86 6.27 13.05 5.65
CA LYS A 86 6.96 14.23 6.21
C LYS A 86 8.35 14.49 5.62
N SER A 87 9.02 13.47 5.08
CA SER A 87 10.36 13.59 4.46
C SER A 87 10.29 13.73 2.94
N TYR A 88 9.25 13.21 2.30
CA TYR A 88 9.09 13.18 0.84
C TYR A 88 7.91 14.05 0.42
N THR A 89 8.20 15.10 -0.34
CA THR A 89 7.23 16.14 -0.71
C THR A 89 6.66 15.92 -2.12
N LEU A 90 5.44 16.41 -2.31
CA LEU A 90 4.82 16.56 -3.62
C LEU A 90 4.91 18.03 -4.05
N PRO A 91 5.24 18.34 -5.30
CA PRO A 91 5.21 19.69 -5.83
C PRO A 91 3.83 20.35 -5.67
N SER A 92 3.79 21.66 -5.43
CA SER A 92 2.53 22.41 -5.37
C SER A 92 1.73 22.39 -6.68
N SER A 93 2.43 22.17 -7.79
CA SER A 93 1.84 22.03 -9.14
C SER A 93 1.29 20.62 -9.40
N TYR A 94 1.64 19.62 -8.58
CA TYR A 94 1.14 18.26 -8.81
C TYR A 94 -0.35 18.17 -8.47
N ASN A 95 -1.13 17.85 -9.49
CA ASN A 95 -2.59 17.80 -9.42
C ASN A 95 -3.13 16.70 -10.34
N PRO A 96 -3.46 15.52 -9.83
CA PRO A 96 -4.10 14.46 -10.61
C PRO A 96 -5.57 14.75 -10.92
N GLY A 97 -6.16 15.81 -10.36
CA GLY A 97 -7.55 16.21 -10.62
C GLY A 97 -8.60 15.48 -9.79
N GLY A 98 -8.24 14.39 -9.12
CA GLY A 98 -9.15 13.55 -8.32
C GLY A 98 -8.45 12.31 -7.78
N LEU A 99 -9.25 11.35 -7.34
CA LEU A 99 -8.74 9.99 -7.10
C LEU A 99 -8.39 9.36 -8.44
N LEU A 100 -7.22 8.71 -8.50
CA LEU A 100 -6.74 8.03 -9.70
C LEU A 100 -7.60 6.81 -10.06
N ASP A 101 -7.63 6.44 -11.33
CA ASP A 101 -8.43 5.30 -11.81
C ASP A 101 -8.04 3.98 -11.13
N SER A 102 -6.75 3.78 -10.86
CA SER A 102 -6.27 2.63 -10.10
C SER A 102 -6.90 2.53 -8.70
N PHE A 103 -6.98 3.65 -7.97
CA PHE A 103 -7.69 3.72 -6.69
C PHE A 103 -9.18 3.44 -6.86
N GLN A 104 -9.84 4.13 -7.80
CA GLN A 104 -11.29 4.06 -7.99
C GLN A 104 -11.75 2.63 -8.36
N ASN A 105 -11.05 1.98 -9.28
CA ASN A 105 -11.35 0.61 -9.71
C ASN A 105 -11.16 -0.41 -8.57
N ALA A 106 -10.06 -0.30 -7.82
CA ALA A 106 -9.79 -1.15 -6.68
C ALA A 106 -10.82 -0.92 -5.56
N PHE A 107 -11.16 0.34 -5.28
CA PHE A 107 -12.14 0.69 -4.25
C PHE A 107 -13.55 0.22 -4.62
N SER A 108 -13.97 0.36 -5.87
CA SER A 108 -15.27 -0.15 -6.35
C SER A 108 -15.37 -1.67 -6.19
N THR A 109 -14.29 -2.40 -6.48
CA THR A 109 -14.23 -3.85 -6.29
C THR A 109 -14.33 -4.21 -4.80
N MET A 110 -13.57 -3.54 -3.94
CA MET A 110 -13.60 -3.71 -2.49
C MET A 110 -14.98 -3.38 -1.91
N GLN A 111 -15.58 -2.26 -2.33
CA GLN A 111 -16.90 -1.81 -1.89
C GLN A 111 -17.99 -2.85 -2.25
N SER A 112 -17.90 -3.44 -3.44
CA SER A 112 -18.84 -4.47 -3.89
C SER A 112 -18.71 -5.74 -3.07
N ALA A 113 -17.49 -6.18 -2.75
CA ALA A 113 -17.25 -7.34 -1.88
C ALA A 113 -17.77 -7.09 -0.46
N ALA A 114 -17.46 -5.95 0.14
CA ALA A 114 -17.98 -5.55 1.45
C ALA A 114 -19.51 -5.55 1.49
N ALA A 115 -20.16 -5.02 0.44
CA ALA A 115 -21.63 -4.96 0.34
C ALA A 115 -22.26 -6.36 0.33
N ASN A 116 -21.62 -7.36 -0.29
CA ASN A 116 -22.09 -8.75 -0.28
C ASN A 116 -22.09 -9.36 1.13
N GLU A 117 -21.30 -8.82 2.05
CA GLU A 117 -21.21 -9.19 3.46
C GLU A 117 -22.03 -8.26 4.37
N GLY A 118 -22.82 -7.35 3.79
CA GLY A 118 -23.64 -6.38 4.52
C GLY A 118 -22.84 -5.25 5.17
N ILE A 119 -21.63 -5.00 4.67
CA ILE A 119 -20.73 -3.92 5.10
C ILE A 119 -20.83 -2.76 4.11
N SER A 120 -21.03 -1.54 4.62
CA SER A 120 -21.12 -0.34 3.78
C SER A 120 -19.86 0.52 3.89
N LEU A 121 -19.10 0.62 2.81
CA LEU A 121 -17.91 1.48 2.72
C LEU A 121 -18.19 2.69 1.85
N SER A 122 -17.76 3.87 2.31
CA SER A 122 -17.93 5.14 1.59
C SER A 122 -16.72 6.03 1.76
N VAL A 123 -16.26 6.65 0.68
CA VAL A 123 -15.24 7.70 0.75
C VAL A 123 -15.86 8.96 1.30
N ILE A 124 -15.36 9.46 2.42
CA ILE A 124 -15.78 10.72 3.04
C ILE A 124 -14.79 11.86 2.79
N SER A 125 -13.55 11.53 2.48
CA SER A 125 -12.48 12.47 2.10
C SER A 125 -11.56 11.77 1.10
N GLY A 126 -11.51 12.23 -0.12
CA GLY A 126 -10.66 11.69 -1.19
C GLY A 126 -9.51 12.62 -1.53
N TYR A 127 -9.33 12.91 -2.83
CA TYR A 127 -8.31 13.84 -3.31
C TYR A 127 -8.39 15.20 -2.63
N ARG A 128 -7.21 15.75 -2.31
CA ARG A 128 -7.07 17.07 -1.69
C ARG A 128 -5.90 17.82 -2.31
N SER A 129 -6.16 18.94 -2.97
CA SER A 129 -5.13 19.76 -3.59
C SER A 129 -4.16 20.36 -2.56
N TYR A 130 -2.95 20.72 -3.01
CA TYR A 130 -1.94 21.43 -2.21
C TYR A 130 -2.54 22.63 -1.46
N SER A 131 -3.27 23.51 -2.17
CA SER A 131 -3.85 24.72 -1.58
C SER A 131 -4.93 24.38 -0.54
N ARG A 132 -5.76 23.38 -0.80
CA ARG A 132 -6.76 22.92 0.17
C ARG A 132 -6.10 22.36 1.43
N GLN A 133 -5.06 21.56 1.28
CA GLN A 133 -4.29 21.03 2.41
C GLN A 133 -3.64 22.14 3.22
N ASN A 134 -3.08 23.16 2.56
CA ASN A 134 -2.50 24.33 3.23
C ASN A 134 -3.52 25.04 4.11
N THR A 135 -4.72 25.27 3.59
CA THR A 135 -5.81 25.89 4.36
C THR A 135 -6.20 25.06 5.58
N ILE A 136 -6.38 23.74 5.41
CA ILE A 136 -6.75 22.82 6.49
C ILE A 136 -5.68 22.80 7.57
N TYR A 137 -4.42 22.63 7.18
CA TYR A 137 -3.30 22.58 8.12
C TYR A 137 -3.16 23.87 8.93
N ASN A 138 -3.24 25.03 8.27
CA ASN A 138 -3.15 26.32 8.96
C ASN A 138 -4.30 26.54 9.94
N ASN A 139 -5.52 26.08 9.63
CA ASN A 139 -6.64 26.11 10.56
C ASN A 139 -6.36 25.25 11.81
N TYR A 140 -5.77 24.07 11.63
CA TYR A 140 -5.37 23.24 12.77
C TYR A 140 -4.24 23.85 13.58
N VAL A 141 -3.23 24.44 12.93
CA VAL A 141 -2.17 25.16 13.62
C VAL A 141 -2.73 26.32 14.46
N SER A 142 -3.69 27.06 13.92
CA SER A 142 -4.33 28.16 14.63
C SER A 142 -5.15 27.70 15.84
N ARG A 143 -5.76 26.51 15.75
CA ARG A 143 -6.60 25.94 16.82
C ARG A 143 -5.78 25.24 17.90
N ASP A 144 -4.81 24.42 17.51
CA ASP A 144 -4.16 23.44 18.38
C ASP A 144 -2.64 23.69 18.56
N GLY A 145 -2.08 24.61 17.80
CA GLY A 145 -0.64 24.86 17.73
C GLY A 145 0.07 23.87 16.77
N LYS A 146 1.23 24.30 16.24
CA LYS A 146 1.97 23.58 15.20
C LYS A 146 2.37 22.16 15.61
N ALA A 147 2.95 22.03 16.82
CA ALA A 147 3.45 20.73 17.28
C ALA A 147 2.34 19.66 17.34
N LYS A 148 1.13 20.05 17.80
CA LYS A 148 -0.02 19.14 17.86
C LYS A 148 -0.62 18.92 16.47
N ALA A 149 -0.75 19.96 15.65
CA ALA A 149 -1.26 19.83 14.28
C ALA A 149 -0.41 18.87 13.46
N ASP A 150 0.91 18.91 13.60
CA ASP A 150 1.84 17.99 12.91
C ASP A 150 1.63 16.50 13.24
N THR A 151 0.95 16.16 14.34
CA THR A 151 0.72 14.75 14.71
C THR A 151 -0.48 14.11 14.00
N TYR A 152 -1.40 14.91 13.42
CA TYR A 152 -2.63 14.39 12.80
C TYR A 152 -2.99 15.07 11.47
N SER A 153 -2.21 16.04 11.02
CA SER A 153 -2.44 16.71 9.73
C SER A 153 -1.12 16.97 9.02
N ALA A 154 -1.05 16.56 7.77
CA ALA A 154 0.11 16.83 6.95
C ALA A 154 0.21 18.31 6.58
N ARG A 155 1.44 18.85 6.51
CA ARG A 155 1.70 20.13 5.85
C ARG A 155 1.39 20.03 4.37
N ALA A 156 1.14 21.15 3.70
CA ALA A 156 0.94 21.18 2.25
C ALA A 156 2.13 20.56 1.51
N GLY A 157 1.87 19.72 0.54
CA GLY A 157 2.89 18.94 -0.18
C GLY A 157 3.30 17.64 0.50
N HIS A 158 2.83 17.35 1.71
CA HIS A 158 3.17 16.14 2.47
C HIS A 158 1.99 15.19 2.69
N SER A 159 0.81 15.53 2.16
CA SER A 159 -0.42 14.75 2.32
C SER A 159 -0.56 13.71 1.22
N GLU A 160 -0.80 12.44 1.60
CA GLU A 160 -1.13 11.39 0.64
C GLU A 160 -2.43 11.65 -0.14
N HIS A 161 -3.37 12.42 0.41
CA HIS A 161 -4.57 12.81 -0.34
C HIS A 161 -4.25 13.60 -1.63
N GLN A 162 -3.10 14.29 -1.69
CA GLN A 162 -2.69 14.98 -2.91
C GLN A 162 -2.25 14.00 -4.02
N THR A 163 -1.88 12.78 -3.66
CA THR A 163 -1.48 11.76 -4.65
C THR A 163 -2.66 11.25 -5.50
N GLY A 164 -3.89 11.39 -5.02
CA GLY A 164 -5.06 10.72 -5.60
C GLY A 164 -5.12 9.22 -5.32
N LEU A 165 -4.22 8.71 -4.46
CA LEU A 165 -4.11 7.29 -4.09
C LEU A 165 -4.52 7.00 -2.64
N ALA A 166 -5.03 7.98 -1.91
CA ALA A 166 -5.47 7.82 -0.52
C ALA A 166 -6.85 8.42 -0.29
N ALA A 167 -7.59 7.83 0.64
CA ALA A 167 -8.89 8.33 1.06
C ALA A 167 -9.22 7.93 2.50
N ASP A 168 -10.09 8.73 3.11
CA ASP A 168 -10.69 8.45 4.41
C ASP A 168 -12.06 7.79 4.22
N ILE A 169 -12.30 6.68 4.94
CA ILE A 169 -13.46 5.81 4.78
C ILE A 169 -14.38 5.94 6.01
N ASN A 170 -15.65 6.17 5.78
CA ASN A 170 -16.77 6.19 6.73
C ASN A 170 -16.65 7.15 7.92
N SER A 171 -15.48 7.32 8.53
CA SER A 171 -15.32 8.04 9.80
C SER A 171 -13.95 8.70 9.89
N LEU A 172 -13.83 9.74 10.73
CA LEU A 172 -12.53 10.34 11.13
C LEU A 172 -12.29 10.13 12.64
N SER A 173 -12.83 9.07 13.21
CA SER A 173 -12.68 8.74 14.64
C SER A 173 -11.92 7.42 14.81
N GLN A 174 -10.99 7.39 15.76
CA GLN A 174 -10.27 6.15 16.11
C GLN A 174 -11.21 5.02 16.59
N SER A 175 -12.41 5.37 17.09
CA SER A 175 -13.43 4.38 17.44
C SER A 175 -13.97 3.61 16.22
N PHE A 176 -13.70 4.07 14.99
CA PHE A 176 -14.06 3.35 13.76
C PHE A 176 -13.48 1.93 13.74
N LYS A 177 -12.31 1.69 14.33
CA LYS A 177 -11.73 0.34 14.48
C LYS A 177 -12.65 -0.66 15.17
N ASN A 178 -13.59 -0.19 16.00
CA ASN A 178 -14.50 -1.04 16.75
C ASN A 178 -15.84 -1.29 16.03
N THR A 179 -16.06 -0.66 14.88
CA THR A 179 -17.26 -0.91 14.06
C THR A 179 -17.02 -2.12 13.15
N LYS A 180 -18.10 -2.75 12.69
CA LYS A 180 -18.01 -3.87 11.74
C LYS A 180 -17.34 -3.44 10.43
N GLU A 181 -17.56 -2.21 9.98
CA GLU A 181 -16.94 -1.64 8.78
C GLU A 181 -15.44 -1.45 8.96
N GLY A 182 -15.01 -0.92 10.12
CA GLY A 182 -13.60 -0.72 10.43
C GLY A 182 -12.82 -2.02 10.59
N GLN A 183 -13.44 -3.02 11.23
CA GLN A 183 -12.86 -4.37 11.36
C GLN A 183 -12.73 -5.03 10.00
N TRP A 184 -13.80 -5.04 9.20
CA TRP A 184 -13.77 -5.59 7.84
C TRP A 184 -12.71 -4.89 6.98
N LEU A 185 -12.64 -3.56 7.04
CA LEU A 185 -11.65 -2.78 6.28
C LEU A 185 -10.22 -3.18 6.67
N ASN A 186 -9.93 -3.29 7.96
CA ASN A 186 -8.61 -3.70 8.45
C ASN A 186 -8.24 -5.12 8.03
N GLU A 187 -9.19 -6.04 8.00
CA GLU A 187 -8.97 -7.46 7.68
C GLU A 187 -8.83 -7.72 6.18
N HIS A 188 -9.54 -6.96 5.33
CA HIS A 188 -9.70 -7.31 3.92
C HIS A 188 -9.11 -6.29 2.93
N CYS A 189 -8.80 -5.05 3.33
CA CYS A 189 -8.40 -4.03 2.35
C CYS A 189 -7.13 -4.40 1.56
N SER A 190 -6.23 -5.22 2.13
CA SER A 190 -5.02 -5.70 1.46
C SER A 190 -5.31 -6.54 0.22
N GLU A 191 -6.39 -7.30 0.22
CA GLU A 191 -6.83 -8.14 -0.90
C GLU A 191 -7.18 -7.31 -2.16
N TYR A 192 -7.47 -6.02 -1.95
CA TYR A 192 -7.82 -5.05 -2.99
C TYR A 192 -6.71 -4.04 -3.28
N GLY A 193 -5.54 -4.22 -2.67
CA GLY A 193 -4.37 -3.38 -2.90
C GLY A 193 -4.28 -2.13 -2.02
N PHE A 194 -5.06 -2.09 -0.94
CA PHE A 194 -5.03 -1.01 0.05
C PHE A 194 -4.31 -1.41 1.33
N ILE A 195 -3.76 -0.42 2.02
CA ILE A 195 -3.19 -0.57 3.35
C ILE A 195 -3.87 0.40 4.32
N ILE A 196 -3.92 0.04 5.61
CA ILE A 196 -4.13 1.02 6.68
C ILE A 196 -2.83 1.79 6.85
N ARG A 197 -2.82 3.03 6.39
CA ARG A 197 -1.57 3.79 6.22
C ARG A 197 -0.88 4.21 7.52
N TYR A 198 -1.68 4.50 8.54
CA TYR A 198 -1.21 4.93 9.85
C TYR A 198 -1.71 3.98 10.93
N PRO A 199 -1.05 2.80 11.09
CA PRO A 199 -1.50 1.77 12.02
C PRO A 199 -1.31 2.15 13.49
N GLU A 200 -2.03 1.49 14.38
CA GLU A 200 -1.92 1.67 15.83
C GLU A 200 -0.51 1.28 16.32
N GLY A 201 0.09 2.11 17.18
CA GLY A 201 1.43 1.87 17.73
C GLY A 201 2.59 2.20 16.80
N LYS A 202 2.33 2.77 15.61
CA LYS A 202 3.35 3.15 14.62
C LYS A 202 3.56 4.66 14.50
N GLU A 203 3.07 5.45 15.46
CA GLU A 203 3.11 6.92 15.44
C GLU A 203 4.54 7.47 15.40
N SER A 204 5.47 6.81 16.08
CA SER A 204 6.89 7.21 16.08
C SER A 204 7.58 6.96 14.74
N ILE A 205 7.02 6.09 13.90
CA ILE A 205 7.56 5.70 12.59
C ILE A 205 6.94 6.55 11.50
N THR A 206 5.61 6.62 11.45
CA THR A 206 4.87 7.36 10.43
C THR A 206 4.83 8.87 10.70
N GLY A 207 4.98 9.26 11.97
CA GLY A 207 4.83 10.64 12.44
C GLY A 207 3.38 11.10 12.60
N TYR A 208 2.39 10.21 12.41
CA TYR A 208 0.97 10.50 12.53
C TYR A 208 0.31 9.56 13.54
N ILE A 209 -0.77 10.05 14.18
CA ILE A 209 -1.60 9.23 15.07
C ILE A 209 -2.23 8.07 14.30
N PHE A 210 -2.73 7.08 15.02
CA PHE A 210 -3.50 5.98 14.45
C PHE A 210 -4.75 6.48 13.72
N GLU A 211 -4.91 6.09 12.45
CA GLU A 211 -6.03 6.46 11.58
C GLU A 211 -6.63 5.21 10.92
N PRO A 212 -7.56 4.49 11.58
CA PRO A 212 -8.16 3.27 11.04
C PRO A 212 -9.01 3.49 9.79
N TRP A 213 -9.31 4.73 9.45
CA TRP A 213 -10.10 5.15 8.30
C TRP A 213 -9.26 5.48 7.07
N HIS A 214 -7.96 5.79 7.26
CA HIS A 214 -7.11 6.27 6.18
C HIS A 214 -6.48 5.11 5.43
N ILE A 215 -6.99 4.86 4.22
CA ILE A 215 -6.45 3.83 3.34
C ILE A 215 -5.58 4.44 2.23
N ARG A 216 -4.51 3.72 1.88
CA ARG A 216 -3.64 4.05 0.77
C ARG A 216 -3.58 2.89 -0.21
N TYR A 217 -3.80 3.18 -1.51
CA TYR A 217 -3.59 2.21 -2.57
C TYR A 217 -2.11 2.07 -2.91
N VAL A 218 -1.62 0.85 -2.90
CA VAL A 218 -0.21 0.50 -3.20
C VAL A 218 -0.10 -0.71 -4.15
N GLY A 219 -1.23 -1.23 -4.62
CA GLY A 219 -1.29 -2.48 -5.39
C GLY A 219 -1.36 -3.72 -4.50
N LYS A 220 -1.93 -4.79 -5.02
CA LYS A 220 -2.25 -6.01 -4.24
C LYS A 220 -1.02 -6.69 -3.66
N GLU A 221 0.06 -6.77 -4.43
CA GLU A 221 1.27 -7.45 -4.01
C GLU A 221 1.89 -6.79 -2.77
N LEU A 222 2.12 -5.46 -2.84
CA LEU A 222 2.69 -4.73 -1.71
C LEU A 222 1.71 -4.68 -0.52
N ALA A 223 0.42 -4.48 -0.76
CA ALA A 223 -0.58 -4.47 0.29
C ALA A 223 -0.62 -5.79 1.07
N SER A 224 -0.57 -6.92 0.36
CA SER A 224 -0.48 -8.26 0.96
C SER A 224 0.80 -8.45 1.78
N ALA A 225 1.95 -7.98 1.27
CA ALA A 225 3.22 -8.05 1.99
C ALA A 225 3.23 -7.19 3.28
N LEU A 226 2.45 -6.11 3.31
CA LEU A 226 2.38 -5.19 4.45
C LEU A 226 1.30 -5.57 5.48
N TYR A 227 0.37 -6.45 5.14
CA TYR A 227 -0.78 -6.80 5.99
C TYR A 227 -0.39 -7.46 7.32
N ASN A 228 0.59 -8.38 7.31
CA ASN A 228 1.14 -9.05 8.50
C ASN A 228 0.06 -9.49 9.53
N ASN A 229 -1.00 -10.15 9.07
CA ASN A 229 -2.13 -10.59 9.92
C ASN A 229 -2.82 -9.46 10.72
N GLY A 230 -2.88 -8.25 10.15
CA GLY A 230 -3.50 -7.08 10.77
C GLY A 230 -2.57 -6.25 11.65
N ASP A 231 -1.34 -6.71 11.91
CA ASP A 231 -0.25 -5.90 12.48
C ASP A 231 0.57 -5.28 11.35
N TRP A 232 0.03 -4.21 10.78
CA TRP A 232 0.53 -3.60 9.56
C TRP A 232 1.99 -3.16 9.65
N ILE A 233 2.78 -3.59 8.65
CA ILE A 233 4.10 -3.03 8.38
C ILE A 233 3.90 -1.71 7.62
N THR A 234 4.50 -0.62 8.08
CA THR A 234 4.37 0.68 7.43
C THR A 234 5.25 0.77 6.17
N LEU A 235 4.93 1.69 5.25
CA LEU A 235 5.80 1.97 4.10
C LEU A 235 7.20 2.39 4.54
N GLU A 236 7.30 3.10 5.67
CA GLU A 236 8.56 3.52 6.25
C GLU A 236 9.41 2.33 6.70
N GLU A 237 8.81 1.37 7.41
CA GLU A 237 9.50 0.14 7.83
C GLU A 237 9.87 -0.73 6.64
N TYR A 238 8.96 -0.91 5.68
CA TYR A 238 9.17 -1.79 4.54
C TYR A 238 10.29 -1.29 3.64
N PHE A 239 10.28 -0.02 3.26
CA PHE A 239 11.30 0.55 2.39
C PHE A 239 12.56 1.02 3.13
N GLY A 240 12.53 1.16 4.44
CA GLY A 240 13.65 1.69 5.23
C GLY A 240 13.85 3.18 5.02
N ILE A 241 12.75 3.94 5.08
CA ILE A 241 12.73 5.40 4.95
C ILE A 241 12.23 6.07 6.23
N THR A 242 12.41 7.37 6.32
CA THR A 242 11.95 8.19 7.46
C THR A 242 10.69 8.98 7.11
N SER A 243 9.95 9.41 8.15
CA SER A 243 8.84 10.35 8.05
C SER A 243 9.00 11.45 9.09
N GLN A 244 9.88 12.42 8.81
CA GLN A 244 10.17 13.54 9.68
C GLN A 244 10.27 14.83 8.87
N TYR A 245 9.75 15.93 9.41
CA TYR A 245 9.97 17.26 8.83
C TYR A 245 11.40 17.74 9.09
N SER A 246 12.01 18.27 8.05
CA SER A 246 13.27 19.02 8.13
C SER A 246 13.06 20.41 8.76
#